data_665b74334b99f78f9fcd91fb2688042d
#
_entry.id   665b74334b99f78f9fcd91fb2688042d
#
_cell.length_a   1.000
_cell.length_b   1.000
_cell.length_c   1.000
_cell.angle_alpha   90.00
_cell.angle_beta   90.00
_cell.angle_gamma   90.00
#
_symmetry.space_group_name_H-M   'P 1'
#
loop_
_entity.id
_entity.type
_entity.pdbx_description
1 polymer ?
#
loop_
_entity_poly.entity_id
_entity_poly.type
_entity_poly.pdbx_seq_one_letter_code
_entity_poly.pdbx_strand_id
1 'polypeptide(L)'
;MIPLFLVLLLRLHVSASDSVYETFVQCLSNQTNQPDQVSNIVYSQTNPSYTIVLRAYIRNSRFNTSNTPKPTIIVTPTQESHVQATVICTKNIGIQLKIRSGGHDFEGISYISDVPFIILDMFNLRSITINLQEQTAWAESGATLGELYYRIWEKSKVLGFPASICPTVGVGGH
;
A
#
# COMPACT_ATOMS: atom_id res chain seq x y z
N MET A 1 -55.49 -17.64 -24.95
CA MET A 1 -54.68 -17.88 -23.76
C MET A 1 -53.23 -17.56 -24.16
N ILE A 2 -52.73 -16.41 -23.76
CA ILE A 2 -51.33 -15.96 -24.05
C ILE A 2 -50.53 -16.27 -22.79
N PRO A 3 -49.42 -17.04 -22.86
CA PRO A 3 -48.58 -17.26 -21.69
C PRO A 3 -47.79 -16.00 -21.37
N LEU A 4 -47.98 -15.52 -20.15
CA LEU A 4 -47.24 -14.41 -19.57
C LEU A 4 -45.79 -14.88 -19.29
N PHE A 5 -44.84 -14.50 -20.15
CA PHE A 5 -43.41 -14.69 -19.89
C PHE A 5 -42.99 -13.73 -18.78
N LEU A 6 -42.82 -14.28 -17.58
CA LEU A 6 -42.21 -13.57 -16.43
C LEU A 6 -40.72 -13.44 -16.68
N VAL A 7 -40.27 -12.32 -17.25
CA VAL A 7 -38.84 -11.99 -17.36
C VAL A 7 -38.35 -11.58 -15.98
N LEU A 8 -37.70 -12.52 -15.29
CA LEU A 8 -37.04 -12.29 -14.02
C LEU A 8 -35.74 -11.49 -14.29
N LEU A 9 -35.82 -10.17 -14.18
CA LEU A 9 -34.65 -9.28 -14.19
C LEU A 9 -33.87 -9.49 -12.90
N LEU A 10 -32.88 -10.38 -12.92
CA LEU A 10 -31.84 -10.46 -11.91
C LEU A 10 -31.02 -9.15 -11.95
N ARG A 11 -31.38 -8.20 -11.10
CA ARG A 11 -30.53 -7.03 -10.83
C ARG A 11 -29.33 -7.55 -10.02
N LEU A 12 -28.19 -7.70 -10.67
CA LEU A 12 -26.89 -7.86 -10.00
C LEU A 12 -26.67 -6.58 -9.20
N HIS A 13 -26.78 -6.65 -7.89
CA HIS A 13 -26.41 -5.58 -6.99
C HIS A 13 -24.88 -5.59 -6.88
N VAL A 14 -24.19 -4.90 -7.77
CA VAL A 14 -22.77 -4.59 -7.59
C VAL A 14 -22.70 -3.61 -6.42
N SER A 15 -21.94 -3.94 -5.38
CA SER A 15 -21.75 -3.04 -4.24
C SER A 15 -20.93 -1.82 -4.69
N ALA A 16 -21.09 -0.69 -4.01
CA ALA A 16 -20.32 0.52 -4.34
C ALA A 16 -18.80 0.28 -4.20
N SER A 17 -18.39 -0.60 -3.29
CA SER A 17 -16.99 -1.00 -3.11
C SER A 17 -16.45 -1.81 -4.30
N ASP A 18 -17.29 -2.68 -4.88
CA ASP A 18 -16.90 -3.48 -6.07
C ASP A 18 -16.72 -2.57 -7.29
N SER A 19 -17.61 -1.57 -7.45
CA SER A 19 -17.51 -0.56 -8.49
C SER A 19 -16.22 0.28 -8.39
N VAL A 20 -15.82 0.68 -7.16
CA VAL A 20 -14.58 1.43 -6.94
C VAL A 20 -13.37 0.56 -7.25
N TYR A 21 -13.38 -0.71 -6.82
CA TYR A 21 -12.31 -1.66 -7.08
C TYR A 21 -12.09 -1.86 -8.58
N GLU A 22 -13.14 -2.18 -9.33
CA GLU A 22 -13.06 -2.40 -10.79
C GLU A 22 -12.56 -1.16 -11.53
N THR A 23 -13.07 0.02 -11.17
CA THR A 23 -12.65 1.30 -11.77
C THR A 23 -11.17 1.58 -11.47
N PHE A 24 -10.73 1.33 -10.25
CA PHE A 24 -9.34 1.53 -9.84
C PHE A 24 -8.40 0.56 -10.56
N VAL A 25 -8.71 -0.74 -10.61
CA VAL A 25 -7.90 -1.77 -11.27
C VAL A 25 -7.80 -1.49 -12.77
N GLN A 26 -8.90 -1.11 -13.42
CA GLN A 26 -8.88 -0.73 -14.83
C GLN A 26 -7.98 0.48 -15.09
N CYS A 27 -8.09 1.52 -14.25
CA CYS A 27 -7.22 2.70 -14.35
C CYS A 27 -5.75 2.29 -14.17
N LEU A 28 -5.44 1.51 -13.13
CA LEU A 28 -4.08 1.08 -12.82
C LEU A 28 -3.47 0.26 -13.95
N SER A 29 -4.25 -0.65 -14.55
CA SER A 29 -3.83 -1.45 -15.69
C SER A 29 -3.51 -0.59 -16.93
N ASN A 30 -4.28 0.47 -17.15
CA ASN A 30 -4.05 1.41 -18.27
C ASN A 30 -2.84 2.33 -18.05
N GLN A 31 -2.44 2.56 -16.79
CA GLN A 31 -1.32 3.44 -16.43
C GLN A 31 0.01 2.71 -16.24
N THR A 32 0.00 1.38 -16.20
CA THR A 32 1.21 0.57 -16.02
C THR A 32 1.64 -0.09 -17.32
N ASN A 33 2.95 -0.29 -17.48
CA ASN A 33 3.51 -1.03 -18.62
C ASN A 33 3.36 -2.56 -18.48
N GLN A 34 2.84 -3.03 -17.36
CA GLN A 34 2.69 -4.44 -17.01
C GLN A 34 1.31 -4.72 -16.39
N PRO A 35 0.24 -4.62 -17.19
CA PRO A 35 -1.13 -4.76 -16.69
C PRO A 35 -1.41 -6.12 -16.03
N ASP A 36 -0.74 -7.18 -16.47
CA ASP A 36 -0.90 -8.54 -15.92
C ASP A 36 -0.40 -8.68 -14.48
N GLN A 37 0.43 -7.75 -14.01
CA GLN A 37 0.95 -7.75 -12.64
C GLN A 37 0.05 -7.00 -11.64
N VAL A 38 -0.92 -6.25 -12.12
CA VAL A 38 -1.80 -5.42 -11.26
C VAL A 38 -2.54 -6.28 -10.22
N SER A 39 -3.03 -7.45 -10.61
CA SER A 39 -3.72 -8.38 -9.71
C SER A 39 -2.85 -8.86 -8.54
N ASN A 40 -1.53 -8.87 -8.69
CA ASN A 40 -0.59 -9.35 -7.68
C ASN A 40 -0.26 -8.29 -6.62
N ILE A 41 -0.55 -7.03 -6.90
CA ILE A 41 -0.21 -5.90 -6.04
C ILE A 41 -1.43 -5.18 -5.45
N VAL A 42 -2.65 -5.57 -5.83
CA VAL A 42 -3.90 -4.94 -5.41
C VAL A 42 -4.74 -5.91 -4.57
N TYR A 43 -5.09 -5.49 -3.36
CA TYR A 43 -5.86 -6.28 -2.40
C TYR A 43 -7.16 -5.55 -2.06
N SER A 44 -8.30 -6.10 -2.50
CA SER A 44 -9.63 -5.69 -2.05
C SER A 44 -9.99 -6.37 -0.73
N GLN A 45 -11.03 -5.91 -0.04
CA GLN A 45 -11.51 -6.52 1.21
C GLN A 45 -11.97 -7.98 1.05
N THR A 46 -12.29 -8.41 -0.17
CA THR A 46 -12.64 -9.81 -0.49
C THR A 46 -11.43 -10.70 -0.76
N ASN A 47 -10.23 -10.11 -0.93
CA ASN A 47 -9.02 -10.89 -1.15
C ASN A 47 -8.61 -11.62 0.13
N PRO A 48 -8.33 -12.94 0.10
CA PRO A 48 -7.94 -13.72 1.29
C PRO A 48 -6.71 -13.17 2.03
N SER A 49 -5.77 -12.54 1.32
CA SER A 49 -4.56 -11.97 1.90
C SER A 49 -4.73 -10.55 2.44
N TYR A 50 -5.87 -9.91 2.20
CA TYR A 50 -6.10 -8.51 2.58
C TYR A 50 -5.83 -8.24 4.06
N THR A 51 -6.38 -9.05 4.96
CA THR A 51 -6.23 -8.86 6.41
C THR A 51 -4.77 -9.02 6.85
N ILE A 52 -4.03 -9.95 6.25
CA ILE A 52 -2.61 -10.17 6.54
C ILE A 52 -1.79 -8.94 6.12
N VAL A 53 -1.99 -8.45 4.89
CA VAL A 53 -1.32 -7.27 4.35
C VAL A 53 -1.67 -6.02 5.17
N LEU A 54 -2.94 -5.83 5.51
CA LEU A 54 -3.38 -4.71 6.32
C LEU A 54 -2.67 -4.66 7.68
N ARG A 55 -2.64 -5.79 8.39
CA ARG A 55 -2.14 -5.88 9.77
C ARG A 55 -0.63 -5.89 9.88
N ALA A 56 0.09 -6.24 8.83
CA ALA A 56 1.55 -6.37 8.84
C ALA A 56 2.27 -5.12 9.38
N TYR A 57 1.73 -3.94 9.10
CA TYR A 57 2.33 -2.65 9.47
C TYR A 57 1.40 -1.73 10.28
N ILE A 58 0.41 -2.28 11.01
CA ILE A 58 -0.29 -1.55 12.07
C ILE A 58 0.50 -1.72 13.36
N ARG A 59 1.39 -0.75 13.67
CA ARG A 59 2.27 -0.82 14.84
C ARG A 59 1.58 -0.39 16.13
N ASN A 60 0.58 0.47 16.04
CA ASN A 60 -0.21 0.88 17.18
C ASN A 60 -1.44 -0.02 17.34
N SER A 61 -1.43 -0.89 18.36
CA SER A 61 -2.51 -1.84 18.65
C SER A 61 -3.88 -1.20 18.89
N ARG A 62 -3.91 0.09 19.28
CA ARG A 62 -5.13 0.90 19.42
C ARG A 62 -5.97 0.89 18.14
N PHE A 63 -5.33 0.82 16.98
CA PHE A 63 -5.98 0.83 15.67
C PHE A 63 -6.12 -0.55 15.02
N ASN A 64 -5.66 -1.61 15.69
CA ASN A 64 -5.80 -2.99 15.18
C ASN A 64 -7.06 -3.67 15.74
N THR A 65 -8.21 -3.01 15.59
CA THR A 65 -9.49 -3.49 16.11
C THR A 65 -10.51 -3.77 14.99
N SER A 66 -11.59 -4.46 15.31
CA SER A 66 -12.70 -4.70 14.39
C SER A 66 -13.41 -3.41 13.98
N ASN A 67 -13.48 -2.43 14.87
CA ASN A 67 -14.18 -1.16 14.67
C ASN A 67 -13.34 -0.10 13.95
N THR A 68 -12.03 -0.32 13.80
CA THR A 68 -11.17 0.60 13.06
C THR A 68 -11.58 0.63 11.58
N PRO A 69 -11.82 1.82 10.99
CA PRO A 69 -12.09 1.96 9.56
C PRO A 69 -11.00 1.29 8.72
N LYS A 70 -11.41 0.57 7.69
CA LYS A 70 -10.50 -0.21 6.84
C LYS A 70 -10.42 0.39 5.45
N PRO A 71 -9.25 0.35 4.79
CA PRO A 71 -9.12 0.78 3.42
C PRO A 71 -10.01 -0.06 2.48
N THR A 72 -10.55 0.56 1.45
CA THR A 72 -11.27 -0.15 0.38
C THR A 72 -10.31 -1.06 -0.39
N ILE A 73 -9.09 -0.57 -0.62
CA ILE A 73 -8.04 -1.25 -1.38
C ILE A 73 -6.69 -1.01 -0.70
N ILE A 74 -5.80 -2.01 -0.79
CA ILE A 74 -4.38 -1.86 -0.46
C ILE A 74 -3.58 -2.15 -1.73
N VAL A 75 -2.65 -1.27 -2.07
CA VAL A 75 -1.72 -1.44 -3.19
C VAL A 75 -0.31 -1.61 -2.64
N THR A 76 0.39 -2.66 -3.05
CA THR A 76 1.77 -2.97 -2.64
C THR A 76 2.70 -2.87 -3.86
N PRO A 77 3.13 -1.68 -4.25
CA PRO A 77 3.92 -1.46 -5.46
C PRO A 77 5.24 -2.22 -5.40
N THR A 78 5.70 -2.74 -6.53
CA THR A 78 6.99 -3.39 -6.69
C THR A 78 7.96 -2.57 -7.55
N GLN A 79 7.49 -1.43 -8.07
CA GLN A 79 8.28 -0.49 -8.88
C GLN A 79 7.68 0.91 -8.83
N GLU A 80 8.46 1.93 -9.14
CA GLU A 80 8.05 3.34 -9.07
C GLU A 80 6.84 3.67 -9.96
N SER A 81 6.73 3.05 -11.12
CA SER A 81 5.59 3.25 -12.03
C SER A 81 4.26 2.82 -11.40
N HIS A 82 4.25 1.82 -10.52
CA HIS A 82 3.05 1.43 -9.76
C HIS A 82 2.65 2.52 -8.75
N VAL A 83 3.64 3.20 -8.14
CA VAL A 83 3.40 4.33 -7.24
C VAL A 83 2.76 5.48 -8.00
N GLN A 84 3.36 5.88 -9.13
CA GLN A 84 2.85 6.95 -9.99
C GLN A 84 1.43 6.66 -10.46
N ALA A 85 1.19 5.45 -10.99
CA ALA A 85 -0.12 5.02 -11.46
C ALA A 85 -1.17 5.04 -10.33
N THR A 86 -0.81 4.57 -9.12
CA THR A 86 -1.70 4.61 -7.96
C THR A 86 -2.11 6.03 -7.60
N VAL A 87 -1.18 6.98 -7.57
CA VAL A 87 -1.45 8.39 -7.27
C VAL A 87 -2.39 8.99 -8.33
N ILE A 88 -2.13 8.74 -9.61
CA ILE A 88 -2.96 9.23 -10.70
C ILE A 88 -4.38 8.65 -10.60
N CYS A 89 -4.50 7.35 -10.42
CA CYS A 89 -5.79 6.67 -10.39
C CYS A 89 -6.63 7.04 -9.17
N THR A 90 -6.03 7.16 -7.99
CA THR A 90 -6.76 7.62 -6.80
C THR A 90 -7.27 9.05 -6.94
N LYS A 91 -6.46 9.94 -7.55
CA LYS A 91 -6.88 11.31 -7.87
C LYS A 91 -8.06 11.33 -8.85
N ASN A 92 -7.99 10.53 -9.91
CA ASN A 92 -9.03 10.48 -10.94
C ASN A 92 -10.38 9.96 -10.41
N ILE A 93 -10.35 9.03 -9.46
CA ILE A 93 -11.55 8.46 -8.82
C ILE A 93 -12.07 9.36 -7.70
N GLY A 94 -11.25 10.28 -7.19
CA GLY A 94 -11.60 11.15 -6.07
C GLY A 94 -11.62 10.44 -4.71
N ILE A 95 -10.84 9.35 -4.54
CA ILE A 95 -10.71 8.60 -3.28
C ILE A 95 -9.45 9.04 -2.54
N GLN A 96 -9.51 9.09 -1.21
CA GLN A 96 -8.36 9.46 -0.40
C GLN A 96 -7.24 8.42 -0.50
N LEU A 97 -6.00 8.88 -0.66
CA LEU A 97 -4.81 8.05 -0.61
C LEU A 97 -4.09 8.22 0.73
N LYS A 98 -3.76 7.11 1.38
CA LYS A 98 -2.86 7.03 2.53
C LYS A 98 -1.59 6.31 2.10
N ILE A 99 -0.42 6.83 2.48
CA ILE A 99 0.86 6.21 2.16
C ILE A 99 1.41 5.59 3.44
N ARG A 100 1.79 4.31 3.38
CA ARG A 100 2.34 3.56 4.50
C ARG A 100 3.74 3.05 4.17
N SER A 101 4.71 3.41 4.99
CA SER A 101 6.04 2.81 5.06
C SER A 101 6.11 1.87 6.26
N GLY A 102 6.78 2.20 7.35
CA GLY A 102 6.88 1.38 8.56
C GLY A 102 5.62 1.33 9.44
N GLY A 103 4.65 2.20 9.23
CA GLY A 103 3.40 2.25 9.99
C GLY A 103 3.56 2.64 11.46
N HIS A 104 4.57 3.45 11.79
CA HIS A 104 4.90 3.87 13.15
C HIS A 104 4.27 5.19 13.60
N ASP A 105 3.47 5.83 12.77
CA ASP A 105 2.81 7.07 13.18
C ASP A 105 1.85 6.83 14.37
N PHE A 106 1.88 7.75 15.34
CA PHE A 106 1.16 7.60 16.60
C PHE A 106 -0.36 7.70 16.45
N GLU A 107 -0.82 8.46 15.45
CA GLU A 107 -2.24 8.71 15.21
C GLU A 107 -2.83 7.77 14.15
N GLY A 108 -2.04 6.83 13.62
CA GLY A 108 -2.50 5.87 12.61
C GLY A 108 -2.81 6.50 11.24
N ILE A 109 -2.32 7.71 10.96
CA ILE A 109 -2.66 8.48 9.76
C ILE A 109 -2.36 7.73 8.47
N SER A 110 -1.34 6.87 8.49
CA SER A 110 -0.93 6.08 7.31
C SER A 110 -1.84 4.89 7.00
N TYR A 111 -2.77 4.54 7.92
CA TYR A 111 -3.63 3.36 7.73
C TYR A 111 -5.05 3.48 8.28
N ILE A 112 -5.47 4.68 8.76
CA ILE A 112 -6.86 4.97 9.14
C ILE A 112 -7.37 6.24 8.47
N SER A 113 -8.69 6.33 8.30
CA SER A 113 -9.38 7.53 7.81
C SER A 113 -10.87 7.47 8.15
N ASP A 114 -11.50 8.63 8.29
CA ASP A 114 -12.94 8.78 8.49
C ASP A 114 -13.76 8.75 7.17
N VAL A 115 -13.06 8.76 6.04
CA VAL A 115 -13.66 8.66 4.71
C VAL A 115 -13.11 7.44 3.97
N PRO A 116 -13.77 6.93 2.93
CA PRO A 116 -13.24 5.85 2.10
C PRO A 116 -11.85 6.18 1.55
N PHE A 117 -10.93 5.23 1.65
CA PHE A 117 -9.52 5.45 1.30
C PHE A 117 -8.85 4.20 0.73
N ILE A 118 -7.73 4.43 0.07
CA ILE A 118 -6.81 3.41 -0.42
C ILE A 118 -5.49 3.57 0.34
N ILE A 119 -4.85 2.45 0.70
CA ILE A 119 -3.48 2.44 1.21
C ILE A 119 -2.52 2.12 0.06
N LEU A 120 -1.51 2.95 -0.12
CA LEU A 120 -0.30 2.67 -0.88
C LEU A 120 0.78 2.22 0.10
N ASP A 121 1.02 0.92 0.16
CA ASP A 121 1.96 0.31 1.09
C ASP A 121 3.31 0.09 0.41
N MET A 122 4.30 0.84 0.80
CA MET A 122 5.62 0.89 0.17
C MET A 122 6.50 -0.34 0.48
N PHE A 123 6.00 -1.27 1.25
CA PHE A 123 6.73 -2.40 1.84
C PHE A 123 7.61 -3.21 0.85
N ASN A 124 7.24 -3.34 -0.42
CA ASN A 124 8.05 -4.07 -1.41
C ASN A 124 9.22 -3.24 -1.96
N LEU A 125 9.15 -1.91 -1.89
CA LEU A 125 10.21 -1.01 -2.35
C LEU A 125 11.22 -0.82 -1.22
N ARG A 126 12.19 -1.75 -1.10
CA ARG A 126 13.13 -1.87 0.03
C ARG A 126 14.60 -1.94 -0.37
N SER A 127 14.91 -1.62 -1.62
CA SER A 127 16.29 -1.63 -2.09
C SER A 127 17.14 -0.60 -1.31
N ILE A 128 18.35 -0.97 -0.96
CA ILE A 128 19.32 -0.11 -0.29
C ILE A 128 20.68 -0.26 -0.97
N THR A 129 21.21 0.82 -1.49
CA THR A 129 22.53 0.89 -2.14
C THR A 129 23.44 1.82 -1.35
N ILE A 130 24.61 1.33 -0.94
CA ILE A 130 25.60 2.09 -0.17
C ILE A 130 26.77 2.49 -1.08
N ASN A 131 27.09 3.78 -1.12
CA ASN A 131 28.29 4.32 -1.73
C ASN A 131 29.31 4.71 -0.64
N LEU A 132 30.34 3.88 -0.46
CA LEU A 132 31.37 4.13 0.56
C LEU A 132 32.27 5.32 0.23
N GLN A 133 32.52 5.60 -1.04
CA GLN A 133 33.40 6.70 -1.44
C GLN A 133 32.78 8.05 -1.14
N GLU A 134 31.48 8.18 -1.41
CA GLU A 134 30.72 9.40 -1.16
C GLU A 134 30.11 9.44 0.23
N GLN A 135 30.18 8.33 0.99
CA GLN A 135 29.52 8.15 2.30
C GLN A 135 28.02 8.44 2.23
N THR A 136 27.37 7.99 1.17
CA THR A 136 25.93 8.16 0.93
C THR A 136 25.23 6.81 0.80
N ALA A 137 23.92 6.83 1.00
CA ALA A 137 23.04 5.69 0.77
C ALA A 137 21.79 6.12 -0.01
N TRP A 138 21.41 5.33 -0.99
CA TRP A 138 20.07 5.35 -1.57
C TRP A 138 19.23 4.25 -0.93
N ALA A 139 18.10 4.61 -0.37
CA ALA A 139 17.18 3.67 0.24
C ALA A 139 15.76 3.93 -0.26
N GLU A 140 15.10 2.89 -0.73
CA GLU A 140 13.69 2.96 -1.09
C GLU A 140 12.81 3.15 0.16
N SER A 141 11.68 3.84 0.01
CA SER A 141 10.85 4.32 1.12
C SER A 141 10.15 3.22 1.94
N GLY A 142 10.07 1.99 1.43
CA GLY A 142 9.58 0.82 2.17
C GLY A 142 10.63 0.11 3.01
N ALA A 143 11.92 0.45 2.85
CA ALA A 143 12.98 -0.06 3.70
C ALA A 143 12.83 0.43 5.14
N THR A 144 13.34 -0.33 6.10
CA THR A 144 13.36 0.05 7.51
C THR A 144 14.74 0.57 7.93
N LEU A 145 14.79 1.33 9.02
CA LEU A 145 16.06 1.82 9.58
C LEU A 145 16.97 0.66 9.98
N GLY A 146 16.42 -0.43 10.51
CA GLY A 146 17.20 -1.62 10.85
C GLY A 146 17.88 -2.25 9.64
N GLU A 147 17.20 -2.30 8.50
CA GLU A 147 17.79 -2.74 7.23
C GLU A 147 18.88 -1.80 6.76
N LEU A 148 18.65 -0.49 6.84
CA LEU A 148 19.66 0.51 6.49
C LEU A 148 20.91 0.38 7.36
N TYR A 149 20.75 0.27 8.70
CA TYR A 149 21.87 0.07 9.61
C TYR A 149 22.66 -1.21 9.29
N TYR A 150 21.93 -2.30 9.02
CA TYR A 150 22.55 -3.58 8.68
C TYR A 150 23.35 -3.48 7.37
N ARG A 151 22.80 -2.86 6.33
CA ARG A 151 23.46 -2.67 5.04
C ARG A 151 24.70 -1.78 5.13
N ILE A 152 24.67 -0.73 5.95
CA ILE A 152 25.85 0.09 6.22
C ILE A 152 26.92 -0.75 6.92
N TRP A 153 26.54 -1.50 7.99
CA TRP A 153 27.44 -2.35 8.72
C TRP A 153 28.07 -3.46 7.85
N GLU A 154 27.35 -4.06 6.92
CA GLU A 154 27.90 -5.04 5.97
C GLU A 154 29.06 -4.44 5.16
N LYS A 155 28.94 -3.19 4.76
CA LYS A 155 29.90 -2.49 3.90
C LYS A 155 31.04 -1.82 4.68
N SER A 156 30.77 -1.34 5.89
CA SER A 156 31.74 -0.62 6.71
C SER A 156 31.51 -0.89 8.20
N LYS A 157 32.62 -1.14 8.96
CA LYS A 157 32.57 -1.34 10.41
C LYS A 157 32.78 -0.04 11.20
N VAL A 158 32.98 1.08 10.49
CA VAL A 158 33.29 2.39 11.09
C VAL A 158 32.30 3.48 10.71
N LEU A 159 31.45 3.26 9.70
CA LEU A 159 30.41 4.18 9.32
C LEU A 159 29.10 3.84 10.02
N GLY A 160 28.32 4.87 10.35
CA GLY A 160 26.97 4.77 10.90
C GLY A 160 26.05 5.82 10.31
N PHE A 161 24.75 5.66 10.50
CA PHE A 161 23.73 6.63 10.14
C PHE A 161 22.98 7.06 11.41
N PRO A 162 23.03 8.34 11.78
CA PRO A 162 22.37 8.85 12.99
C PRO A 162 20.86 9.01 12.74
N ALA A 163 20.08 8.03 13.15
CA ALA A 163 18.63 8.06 13.03
C ALA A 163 17.93 7.45 14.27
N SER A 164 16.66 7.11 14.17
CA SER A 164 15.88 6.50 15.25
C SER A 164 16.44 5.16 15.71
N ILE A 165 16.23 4.83 17.00
CA ILE A 165 16.65 3.54 17.58
C ILE A 165 15.73 2.37 17.23
N CYS A 166 14.48 2.64 16.85
CA CYS A 166 13.52 1.57 16.51
C CYS A 166 13.80 0.99 15.11
N PRO A 167 14.24 -0.27 14.99
CA PRO A 167 14.68 -0.84 13.73
C PRO A 167 13.55 -1.03 12.70
N THR A 168 12.30 -1.01 13.12
CA THR A 168 11.13 -1.20 12.27
C THR A 168 10.50 0.10 11.77
N VAL A 169 11.04 1.25 12.15
CA VAL A 169 10.64 2.55 11.56
C VAL A 169 11.02 2.55 10.08
N GLY A 170 10.07 2.93 9.23
CA GLY A 170 10.29 3.00 7.78
C GLY A 170 11.10 4.22 7.38
N VAL A 171 12.02 4.06 6.45
CA VAL A 171 12.84 5.16 5.88
C VAL A 171 11.94 6.27 5.31
N GLY A 172 10.81 5.91 4.69
CA GLY A 172 9.87 6.88 4.12
C GLY A 172 9.09 7.70 5.16
N GLY A 173 9.19 7.37 6.45
CA GLY A 173 8.55 8.11 7.54
C GLY A 173 9.53 8.78 8.50
N HIS A 174 10.83 8.71 8.20
CA HIS A 174 11.91 9.23 9.04
C HIS A 174 12.26 10.69 8.69
#